data_cbaf9a448b0020116ff645cee87a9a40
#
_entry.id   cbaf9a448b0020116ff645cee87a9a40
#
_cell.length_a   1.000
_cell.length_b   1.000
_cell.length_c   1.000
_cell.angle_alpha   90.00
_cell.angle_beta   90.00
_cell.angle_gamma   90.00
#
_symmetry.space_group_name_H-M   'P 1'
#
loop_
_entity.id
_entity.type
_entity.pdbx_description
1 polymer ?
#
loop_
_entity_poly.entity_id
_entity_poly.type
_entity_poly.pdbx_seq_one_letter_code
_entity_poly.pdbx_strand_id
1 'polypeptide(L)'
;MAFKEVAIESLEFNPFTKISKEWMLVTAGDEKKSNTMTASWGGVGIMWGKNIATAYIRPQRYTKKFMDETGMYTLSFLSEDYRKALSVCGSVSGKDVEDKWKEAGLHPYAVDGTTAVEEA
;
A
#
# COMPACT_ATOMS: atom_id res chain seq x y z
N MET A 1 -4.80 15.40 -5.52
CA MET A 1 -6.02 15.21 -4.74
C MET A 1 -5.67 14.98 -3.27
N ALA A 2 -6.36 15.65 -2.37
CA ALA A 2 -6.12 15.50 -0.95
C ALA A 2 -6.93 14.32 -0.40
N PHE A 3 -6.35 13.58 0.54
CA PHE A 3 -7.07 12.55 1.26
C PHE A 3 -7.98 13.21 2.31
N LYS A 4 -9.07 12.54 2.60
CA LYS A 4 -10.01 12.95 3.63
C LYS A 4 -10.05 11.88 4.71
N GLU A 5 -9.82 12.27 5.96
CA GLU A 5 -9.93 11.35 7.07
C GLU A 5 -11.39 11.02 7.35
N VAL A 6 -11.68 9.74 7.50
CA VAL A 6 -13.03 9.28 7.83
C VAL A 6 -12.97 8.30 9.00
N ALA A 7 -14.07 8.16 9.72
CA ALA A 7 -14.16 7.17 10.79
C ALA A 7 -14.07 5.77 10.18
N ILE A 8 -13.27 4.90 10.78
CA ILE A 8 -13.12 3.52 10.29
C ILE A 8 -14.46 2.82 10.24
N GLU A 9 -15.33 3.06 11.21
CA GLU A 9 -16.66 2.45 11.28
C GLU A 9 -17.58 2.87 10.13
N SER A 10 -17.25 3.94 9.41
CA SER A 10 -18.06 4.41 8.28
C SER A 10 -17.70 3.69 6.97
N LEU A 11 -16.62 2.92 6.95
CA LEU A 11 -16.20 2.22 5.75
C LEU A 11 -17.13 1.07 5.42
N GLU A 12 -17.53 0.97 4.16
CA GLU A 12 -18.40 -0.09 3.67
C GLU A 12 -17.71 -0.82 2.51
N PHE A 13 -17.22 -2.02 2.77
CA PHE A 13 -16.64 -2.85 1.73
C PHE A 13 -16.55 -4.29 2.22
N ASN A 14 -16.47 -5.20 1.28
CA ASN A 14 -16.22 -6.60 1.58
C ASN A 14 -14.70 -6.84 1.55
N PRO A 15 -14.04 -7.08 2.71
CA PRO A 15 -12.60 -7.24 2.74
C PRO A 15 -12.10 -8.43 1.92
N PHE A 16 -12.89 -9.46 1.76
CA PHE A 16 -12.49 -10.64 1.00
C PHE A 16 -12.34 -10.33 -0.49
N THR A 17 -13.26 -9.56 -1.06
CA THR A 17 -13.14 -9.15 -2.47
C THR A 17 -12.20 -7.97 -2.63
N LYS A 18 -12.20 -7.05 -1.68
CA LYS A 18 -11.33 -5.87 -1.72
C LYS A 18 -9.86 -6.27 -1.79
N ILE A 19 -9.46 -7.20 -0.94
CA ILE A 19 -8.05 -7.61 -0.84
C ILE A 19 -7.69 -8.62 -1.93
N SER A 20 -8.49 -9.67 -2.12
CA SER A 20 -8.09 -10.77 -3.01
C SER A 20 -8.29 -10.46 -4.48
N LYS A 21 -9.25 -9.61 -4.84
CA LYS A 21 -9.60 -9.35 -6.24
C LYS A 21 -9.21 -7.96 -6.71
N GLU A 22 -9.41 -6.95 -5.89
CA GLU A 22 -9.02 -5.58 -6.24
C GLU A 22 -7.53 -5.36 -6.05
N TRP A 23 -6.93 -6.06 -5.08
CA TRP A 23 -5.54 -5.95 -4.64
C TRP A 23 -5.29 -4.62 -3.94
N MET A 24 -4.19 -4.55 -3.23
CA MET A 24 -3.80 -3.35 -2.51
C MET A 24 -2.34 -3.03 -2.78
N LEU A 25 -1.98 -1.77 -2.59
CA LEU A 25 -0.60 -1.34 -2.61
C LEU A 25 -0.15 -1.17 -1.17
N VAL A 26 0.90 -1.90 -0.80
CA VAL A 26 1.57 -1.74 0.49
C VAL A 26 2.71 -0.77 0.25
N THR A 27 2.68 0.36 0.93
CA THR A 27 3.63 1.44 0.73
C THR A 27 4.31 1.78 2.03
N ALA A 28 5.61 1.99 1.99
CA ALA A 28 6.39 2.38 3.15
C ALA A 28 7.55 3.28 2.72
N GLY A 29 8.07 4.05 3.67
CA GLY A 29 9.18 4.95 3.44
C GLY A 29 8.85 6.37 3.86
N ASP A 30 9.80 7.26 3.65
CA ASP A 30 9.68 8.66 4.02
C ASP A 30 9.77 9.55 2.78
N GLU A 31 9.88 10.86 2.99
CA GLU A 31 9.96 11.83 1.90
C GLU A 31 11.18 11.65 1.01
N LYS A 32 12.26 11.10 1.56
CA LYS A 32 13.52 10.90 0.84
C LYS A 32 13.47 9.67 -0.05
N LYS A 33 12.90 8.59 0.46
CA LYS A 33 12.83 7.34 -0.29
C LYS A 33 11.66 6.50 0.20
N SER A 34 10.90 5.98 -0.73
CA SER A 34 9.76 5.13 -0.45
C SER A 34 9.61 4.07 -1.54
N ASN A 35 8.86 3.04 -1.23
CA ASN A 35 8.57 1.97 -2.18
C ASN A 35 7.15 1.48 -1.98
N THR A 36 6.58 0.93 -3.05
CA THR A 36 5.24 0.37 -3.02
C THR A 36 5.24 -0.99 -3.73
N MET A 37 4.38 -1.88 -3.27
CA MET A 37 4.24 -3.21 -3.85
C MET A 37 2.78 -3.64 -3.84
N THR A 38 2.41 -4.44 -4.81
CA THR A 38 1.07 -5.02 -4.87
C THR A 38 1.00 -6.24 -3.96
N ALA A 39 -0.08 -6.34 -3.19
CA ALA A 39 -0.35 -7.47 -2.33
C ALA A 39 -1.82 -7.84 -2.39
N SER A 40 -2.11 -9.11 -2.19
CA SER A 40 -3.48 -9.62 -2.14
C SER A 40 -3.69 -10.54 -0.93
N TRP A 41 -2.77 -10.53 0.01
CA TRP A 41 -2.84 -11.31 1.24
C TRP A 41 -2.90 -10.40 2.45
N GLY A 42 -3.92 -10.56 3.23
CA GLY A 42 -4.08 -9.76 4.43
C GLY A 42 -5.51 -9.83 4.95
N GLY A 43 -5.84 -8.92 5.83
CA GLY A 43 -7.18 -8.87 6.40
C GLY A 43 -7.35 -7.67 7.31
N VAL A 44 -8.55 -7.51 7.82
CA VAL A 44 -8.89 -6.48 8.80
C VAL A 44 -9.62 -7.13 9.96
N GLY A 45 -9.42 -6.62 11.14
CA GLY A 45 -10.03 -7.19 12.33
C GLY A 45 -9.66 -6.44 13.58
N ILE A 46 -9.80 -7.09 14.71
CA ILE A 46 -9.60 -6.48 16.02
C ILE A 46 -8.51 -7.25 16.78
N MET A 47 -7.59 -6.51 17.39
CA MET A 47 -6.62 -7.06 18.32
C MET A 47 -6.42 -6.10 19.47
N TRP A 48 -6.57 -6.59 20.70
CA TRP A 48 -6.51 -5.77 21.90
C TRP A 48 -7.47 -4.58 21.86
N GLY A 49 -8.68 -4.79 21.32
CA GLY A 49 -9.68 -3.71 21.22
C GLY A 49 -9.36 -2.64 20.18
N LYS A 50 -8.38 -2.88 19.32
CA LYS A 50 -7.97 -1.91 18.29
C LYS A 50 -8.30 -2.40 16.90
N ASN A 51 -8.62 -1.48 16.03
CA ASN A 51 -8.85 -1.76 14.62
C ASN A 51 -7.49 -2.03 13.94
N ILE A 52 -7.33 -3.23 13.40
CA ILE A 52 -6.07 -3.70 12.82
C ILE A 52 -6.25 -4.03 11.35
N ALA A 53 -5.34 -3.57 10.51
CA ALA A 53 -5.19 -4.04 9.15
C ALA A 53 -3.90 -4.84 9.07
N THR A 54 -3.98 -6.04 8.53
CA THR A 54 -2.84 -6.97 8.44
C THR A 54 -2.45 -7.18 6.99
N ALA A 55 -1.16 -7.14 6.71
CA ALA A 55 -0.62 -7.49 5.41
C ALA A 55 0.46 -8.54 5.60
N TYR A 56 0.46 -9.57 4.74
CA TYR A 56 1.46 -10.62 4.78
C TYR A 56 2.53 -10.33 3.74
N ILE A 57 3.73 -10.02 4.20
CA ILE A 57 4.83 -9.57 3.34
C ILE A 57 5.92 -10.62 3.30
N ARG A 58 6.24 -11.11 2.11
CA ARG A 58 7.32 -12.09 1.94
C ARG A 58 8.68 -11.40 2.15
N PRO A 59 9.65 -12.08 2.79
CA PRO A 59 10.94 -11.47 3.15
C PRO A 59 11.72 -10.89 1.97
N GLN A 60 11.55 -11.43 0.78
CA GLN A 60 12.28 -10.98 -0.40
C GLN A 60 11.72 -9.71 -1.04
N ARG A 61 10.55 -9.21 -0.60
CA ARG A 61 9.97 -8.00 -1.17
C ARG A 61 10.73 -6.77 -0.67
N TYR A 62 11.07 -5.90 -1.60
CA TYR A 62 11.88 -4.70 -1.30
C TYR A 62 11.18 -3.73 -0.33
N THR A 63 9.87 -3.62 -0.41
CA THR A 63 9.10 -2.75 0.49
C THR A 63 9.28 -3.12 1.96
N LYS A 64 9.54 -4.40 2.26
CA LYS A 64 9.76 -4.86 3.63
C LYS A 64 10.89 -4.08 4.33
N LYS A 65 11.95 -3.75 3.60
CA LYS A 65 13.07 -2.98 4.13
C LYS A 65 12.59 -1.64 4.72
N PHE A 66 11.71 -0.95 3.97
CA PHE A 66 11.17 0.33 4.42
C PHE A 66 10.23 0.18 5.60
N MET A 67 9.44 -0.89 5.63
CA MET A 67 8.54 -1.19 6.74
C MET A 67 9.33 -1.45 8.02
N ASP A 68 10.41 -2.22 7.92
CA ASP A 68 11.26 -2.55 9.08
C ASP A 68 11.99 -1.30 9.60
N GLU A 69 12.43 -0.43 8.72
CA GLU A 69 13.15 0.79 9.10
C GLU A 69 12.24 1.84 9.75
N THR A 70 11.03 1.99 9.26
CA THR A 70 10.13 3.05 9.72
C THR A 70 9.10 2.58 10.73
N GLY A 71 8.79 1.29 10.76
CA GLY A 71 7.74 0.74 11.61
C GLY A 71 6.34 1.14 11.18
N MET A 72 6.19 1.66 9.97
CA MET A 72 4.91 2.14 9.44
C MET A 72 4.70 1.71 8.00
N TYR A 73 3.44 1.57 7.61
CA TYR A 73 3.09 1.35 6.21
C TYR A 73 1.65 1.80 5.96
N THR A 74 1.31 1.97 4.70
CA THR A 74 -0.07 2.24 4.30
C THR A 74 -0.57 1.14 3.37
N LEU A 75 -1.87 0.93 3.36
CA LEU A 75 -2.55 0.04 2.42
C LEU A 75 -3.46 0.91 1.57
N SER A 76 -3.24 0.90 0.26
CA SER A 76 -3.99 1.75 -0.66
C SER A 76 -4.73 0.89 -1.68
N PHE A 77 -5.98 1.27 -1.96
CA PHE A 77 -6.82 0.59 -2.94
C PHE A 77 -7.15 1.58 -4.05
N LEU A 78 -6.88 1.18 -5.29
CA LEU A 78 -7.08 2.03 -6.47
C LEU A 78 -8.22 1.47 -7.32
N SER A 79 -8.80 2.32 -8.17
CA SER A 79 -9.84 1.88 -9.10
C SER A 79 -9.25 0.96 -10.18
N GLU A 80 -10.12 0.30 -10.93
CA GLU A 80 -9.71 -0.59 -12.02
C GLU A 80 -8.88 0.12 -13.09
N ASP A 81 -9.00 1.43 -13.21
CA ASP A 81 -8.22 2.21 -14.16
C ASP A 81 -6.71 2.10 -13.91
N TYR A 82 -6.34 1.72 -12.70
CA TYR A 82 -4.93 1.56 -12.31
C TYR A 82 -4.47 0.11 -12.25
N ARG A 83 -5.23 -0.82 -12.85
CA ARG A 83 -4.89 -2.25 -12.83
C ARG A 83 -3.51 -2.54 -13.39
N LYS A 84 -3.13 -1.84 -14.44
CA LYS A 84 -1.80 -1.98 -15.05
C LYS A 84 -0.71 -1.53 -14.08
N ALA A 85 -0.93 -0.44 -13.35
CA ALA A 85 0.00 0.04 -12.34
C ALA A 85 0.18 -1.00 -11.22
N LEU A 86 -0.92 -1.63 -10.80
CA LEU A 86 -0.87 -2.70 -9.81
C LEU A 86 -0.05 -3.89 -10.30
N SER A 87 -0.18 -4.26 -11.57
CA SER A 87 0.62 -5.33 -12.16
C SER A 87 2.11 -5.00 -12.15
N VAL A 88 2.47 -3.77 -12.50
CA VAL A 88 3.86 -3.32 -12.47
C VAL A 88 4.40 -3.39 -11.04
N CYS A 89 3.67 -2.88 -10.08
CA CYS A 89 4.11 -2.88 -8.68
C CYS A 89 4.24 -4.29 -8.10
N GLY A 90 3.51 -5.26 -8.65
CA GLY A 90 3.58 -6.65 -8.21
C GLY A 90 4.70 -7.46 -8.86
N SER A 91 5.17 -7.05 -10.03
CA SER A 91 6.15 -7.82 -10.81
C SER A 91 7.53 -7.19 -10.87
N VAL A 92 7.65 -5.89 -10.63
CA VAL A 92 8.91 -5.16 -10.70
C VAL A 92 9.35 -4.76 -9.30
N SER A 93 10.61 -5.06 -8.95
CA SER A 93 11.16 -4.66 -7.66
C SER A 93 11.80 -3.27 -7.75
N GLY A 94 11.54 -2.44 -6.73
CA GLY A 94 12.21 -1.14 -6.61
C GLY A 94 13.71 -1.26 -6.42
N LYS A 95 14.18 -2.47 -6.10
CA LYS A 95 15.59 -2.79 -6.02
C LYS A 95 16.23 -2.86 -7.41
N ASP A 96 15.46 -3.27 -8.42
CA ASP A 96 15.92 -3.49 -9.79
C ASP A 96 15.68 -2.31 -10.72
N VAL A 97 14.79 -1.38 -10.35
CA VAL A 97 14.51 -0.19 -11.14
C VAL A 97 14.78 1.05 -10.29
N GLU A 98 15.31 2.07 -10.93
CA GLU A 98 15.70 3.30 -10.24
C GLU A 98 14.50 4.04 -9.62
N ASP A 99 13.40 4.13 -10.35
CA ASP A 99 12.20 4.82 -9.89
C ASP A 99 10.96 3.99 -10.21
N LYS A 100 10.56 3.16 -9.25
CA LYS A 100 9.39 2.31 -9.40
C LYS A 100 8.09 3.11 -9.48
N TRP A 101 8.01 4.24 -8.80
CA TRP A 101 6.85 5.12 -8.86
C TRP A 101 6.61 5.60 -10.28
N LYS A 102 7.66 6.08 -10.93
CA LYS A 102 7.60 6.54 -12.31
C LYS A 102 7.26 5.40 -13.26
N GLU A 103 7.88 4.23 -13.04
CA GLU A 103 7.63 3.04 -13.86
C GLU A 103 6.15 2.63 -13.81
N ALA A 104 5.53 2.72 -12.65
CA ALA A 104 4.13 2.38 -12.47
C ALA A 104 3.17 3.52 -12.88
N GLY A 105 3.67 4.72 -13.05
CA GLY A 105 2.84 5.89 -13.32
C GLY A 105 2.06 6.37 -12.11
N LEU A 106 2.58 6.14 -10.92
CA LEU A 106 1.96 6.53 -9.65
C LEU A 106 2.81 7.58 -8.93
N HIS A 107 2.20 8.25 -7.95
CA HIS A 107 2.87 9.30 -7.20
C HIS A 107 2.80 9.03 -5.70
N PRO A 108 3.92 9.13 -4.98
CA PRO A 108 3.91 9.01 -3.53
C PRO A 108 3.26 10.24 -2.90
N TYR A 109 2.58 10.05 -1.79
CA TYR A 109 1.90 11.11 -1.07
C TYR A 109 2.25 11.01 0.42
N ALA A 110 2.88 12.04 0.96
CA ALA A 110 3.29 12.05 2.37
C ALA A 110 2.06 12.21 3.26
N VAL A 111 1.91 11.33 4.25
CA VAL A 111 0.81 11.36 5.20
C VAL A 111 1.26 10.82 6.55
N ASP A 112 1.03 11.59 7.61
CA ASP A 112 1.27 11.17 9.00
C ASP A 112 2.61 10.48 9.27
N GLY A 113 3.68 10.96 8.65
CA GLY A 113 5.03 10.42 8.85
C GLY A 113 5.37 9.21 8.01
N THR A 114 4.50 8.82 7.11
CA THR A 114 4.75 7.72 6.17
C THR A 114 4.33 8.14 4.76
N THR A 115 4.24 7.18 3.85
CA THR A 115 3.92 7.46 2.46
C THR A 115 2.72 6.64 2.02
N ALA A 116 1.82 7.25 1.28
CA ALA A 116 0.67 6.61 0.66
C ALA A 116 0.74 6.79 -0.87
N VAL A 117 -0.26 6.34 -1.57
CA VAL A 117 -0.36 6.47 -3.03
C VAL A 117 -1.37 7.56 -3.34
N GLU A 118 -0.95 8.60 -4.05
CA GLU A 118 -1.79 9.76 -4.35
C GLU A 118 -3.06 9.38 -5.10
N GLU A 119 -2.98 8.43 -6.00
CA GLU A 119 -4.10 7.99 -6.84
C GLU A 119 -5.13 7.13 -6.12
N ALA A 120 -4.89 6.76 -4.90
CA ALA A 120 -5.82 5.93 -4.12
C ALA A 120 -7.10 6.66 -3.73
#